data_30c4ed7239f1079a99b50606ef46d5e4
#
_entry.id   30c4ed7239f1079a99b50606ef46d5e4
#
_cell.length_a   1.000
_cell.length_b   1.000
_cell.length_c   1.000
_cell.angle_alpha   90.00
_cell.angle_beta   90.00
_cell.angle_gamma   90.00
#
_symmetry.space_group_name_H-M   'P 1'
#
loop_
_entity.id
_entity.type
_entity.pdbx_description
1 polymer ?
#
loop_
_entity_poly.entity_id
_entity_poly.type
_entity_poly.pdbx_seq_one_letter_code
_entity_poly.pdbx_strand_id
1 'polypeptide(L)'
;MSKNTKNTTVDIDYADQAVPKEGRKGFLTMFMIMLGFTFFSASMWVGQQMAAGLDFWGFIKSLLLGGAILGMYTGLLGYVGAKTGLSMDLLAKRAFGEKGSYLSSAMISFTQIGWFGVGVAMFAIPVSGELLGGSKAAMWALVLVAGGCMTASAYF
;
A
#
# COMPACT_ATOMS: atom_id res chain seq x y z
N MET A 1 10.21 -39.85 -27.72
CA MET A 1 9.39 -38.66 -27.98
C MET A 1 9.36 -37.83 -26.68
N SER A 2 10.24 -36.86 -26.60
CA SER A 2 10.36 -35.99 -25.45
C SER A 2 9.28 -34.89 -25.50
N LYS A 3 8.34 -34.90 -24.56
CA LYS A 3 7.36 -33.81 -24.41
C LYS A 3 8.07 -32.58 -23.81
N ASN A 4 8.30 -31.62 -24.66
CA ASN A 4 8.77 -30.29 -24.30
C ASN A 4 7.68 -29.58 -23.48
N THR A 5 7.79 -29.65 -22.16
CA THR A 5 6.91 -28.91 -21.23
C THR A 5 7.37 -27.45 -21.26
N LYS A 6 6.75 -26.65 -22.14
CA LYS A 6 6.86 -25.19 -22.05
C LYS A 6 6.46 -24.78 -20.63
N ASN A 7 7.42 -24.23 -19.89
CA ASN A 7 7.17 -23.50 -18.65
C ASN A 7 6.30 -22.26 -18.97
N THR A 8 5.00 -22.45 -19.05
CA THR A 8 4.06 -21.37 -18.84
C THR A 8 4.14 -21.07 -17.33
N THR A 9 4.82 -19.99 -16.96
CA THR A 9 4.65 -19.37 -15.65
C THR A 9 3.20 -18.90 -15.61
N VAL A 10 2.31 -19.80 -15.16
CA VAL A 10 0.96 -19.41 -14.78
C VAL A 10 1.17 -18.53 -13.55
N ASP A 11 0.87 -17.25 -13.66
CA ASP A 11 0.74 -16.38 -12.51
C ASP A 11 -0.36 -16.97 -11.63
N ILE A 12 0.07 -17.75 -10.64
CA ILE A 12 -0.86 -18.37 -9.68
C ILE A 12 -1.26 -17.26 -8.73
N ASP A 13 -2.46 -16.73 -8.92
CA ASP A 13 -3.06 -15.82 -7.97
C ASP A 13 -3.49 -16.61 -6.73
N TYR A 14 -2.84 -16.33 -5.59
CA TYR A 14 -3.15 -16.95 -4.30
C TYR A 14 -4.26 -16.18 -3.55
N ALA A 15 -5.16 -15.52 -4.26
CA ALA A 15 -6.25 -14.75 -3.63
C ALA A 15 -7.16 -15.64 -2.77
N ASP A 16 -7.42 -16.88 -3.24
CA ASP A 16 -8.37 -17.80 -2.60
C ASP A 16 -7.73 -18.96 -1.83
N GLN A 17 -6.40 -19.06 -1.82
CA GLN A 17 -5.70 -20.16 -1.16
C GLN A 17 -4.41 -19.72 -0.47
N ALA A 18 -3.98 -20.51 0.51
CA ALA A 18 -2.74 -20.24 1.22
C ALA A 18 -1.51 -20.43 0.29
N VAL A 19 -0.56 -19.51 0.37
CA VAL A 19 0.72 -19.63 -0.33
C VAL A 19 1.50 -20.84 0.22
N PRO A 20 1.86 -21.84 -0.60
CA PRO A 20 2.64 -22.98 -0.16
C PRO A 20 4.04 -22.54 0.31
N LYS A 21 4.70 -23.36 1.13
CA LYS A 21 5.99 -22.98 1.74
C LYS A 21 7.07 -22.66 0.70
N GLU A 22 7.04 -23.36 -0.41
CA GLU A 22 7.97 -23.21 -1.55
C GLU A 22 7.78 -21.88 -2.30
N GLY A 23 6.56 -21.33 -2.30
CA GLY A 23 6.23 -20.04 -2.92
C GLY A 23 6.49 -18.84 -2.04
N ARG A 24 6.85 -19.01 -0.76
CA ARG A 24 7.07 -17.91 0.19
C ARG A 24 8.42 -17.25 -0.03
N LYS A 25 8.41 -15.93 -0.06
CA LYS A 25 9.63 -15.15 -0.20
C LYS A 25 10.44 -15.16 1.10
N GLY A 26 11.76 -15.10 0.98
CA GLY A 26 12.65 -15.00 2.13
C GLY A 26 12.55 -13.64 2.84
N PHE A 27 13.09 -13.59 4.09
CA PHE A 27 13.04 -12.39 4.93
C PHE A 27 13.60 -11.14 4.24
N LEU A 28 14.79 -11.24 3.63
CA LEU A 28 15.43 -10.09 2.98
C LEU A 28 14.58 -9.53 1.83
N THR A 29 14.01 -10.40 1.00
CA THR A 29 13.14 -10.00 -0.11
C THR A 29 11.90 -9.28 0.40
N MET A 30 11.23 -9.84 1.41
CA MET A 30 10.05 -9.22 2.01
C MET A 30 10.38 -7.90 2.71
N PHE A 31 11.53 -7.84 3.41
CA PHE A 31 12.00 -6.61 4.04
C PHE A 31 12.24 -5.49 3.01
N MET A 32 12.91 -5.78 1.90
CA MET A 32 13.16 -4.80 0.84
C MET A 32 11.86 -4.33 0.16
N ILE A 33 10.91 -5.23 -0.08
CA ILE A 33 9.59 -4.88 -0.62
C ILE A 33 8.85 -3.95 0.37
N MET A 34 8.80 -4.30 1.64
CA MET A 34 8.15 -3.49 2.67
C MET A 34 8.84 -2.14 2.88
N LEU A 35 10.18 -2.11 2.85
CA LEU A 35 10.94 -0.87 2.93
C LEU A 35 10.60 0.05 1.75
N GLY A 36 10.61 -0.47 0.51
CA GLY A 36 10.26 0.30 -0.67
C GLY A 36 8.81 0.82 -0.63
N PHE A 37 7.89 0.01 -0.16
CA PHE A 37 6.49 0.41 0.02
C PHE A 37 6.31 1.49 1.09
N THR A 38 7.10 1.44 2.17
CA THR A 38 7.05 2.42 3.26
C THR A 38 7.72 3.75 2.87
N PHE A 39 8.71 3.70 1.97
CA PHE A 39 9.44 4.86 1.49
C PHE A 39 8.63 5.61 0.42
N PHE A 40 7.53 6.17 0.85
CA PHE A 40 6.53 6.83 0.02
C PHE A 40 6.40 8.29 0.38
N SER A 41 6.31 9.16 -0.63
CA SER A 41 6.29 10.61 -0.46
C SER A 41 5.18 11.12 0.47
N ALA A 42 4.01 10.48 0.47
CA ALA A 42 2.92 10.83 1.35
C ALA A 42 3.24 10.56 2.83
N SER A 43 4.01 9.53 3.15
CA SER A 43 4.49 9.27 4.51
C SER A 43 5.43 10.38 5.00
N MET A 44 6.28 10.89 4.11
CA MET A 44 7.17 12.03 4.41
C MET A 44 6.36 13.31 4.65
N TRP A 45 5.30 13.54 3.87
CA TRP A 45 4.42 14.68 4.06
C TRP A 45 3.68 14.63 5.40
N VAL A 46 3.19 13.48 5.82
CA VAL A 46 2.60 13.28 7.15
C VAL A 46 3.62 13.62 8.25
N GLY A 47 4.85 13.15 8.11
CA GLY A 47 5.94 13.50 9.04
C GLY A 47 6.21 15.00 9.13
N GLN A 48 6.19 15.70 7.98
CA GLN A 48 6.34 17.15 7.93
C GLN A 48 5.19 17.87 8.65
N GLN A 49 3.95 17.44 8.46
CA GLN A 49 2.78 18.01 9.14
C GLN A 49 2.84 17.82 10.66
N MET A 50 3.29 16.65 11.10
CA MET A 50 3.50 16.41 12.53
C MET A 50 4.61 17.32 13.12
N ALA A 51 5.69 17.51 12.38
CA ALA A 51 6.80 18.36 12.81
C ALA A 51 6.40 19.84 12.90
N ALA A 52 5.49 20.32 12.07
CA ALA A 52 5.02 21.69 12.08
C ALA A 52 4.19 22.06 13.34
N GLY A 53 3.58 21.05 13.99
CA GLY A 53 2.72 21.26 15.18
C GLY A 53 3.37 20.89 16.52
N LEU A 54 4.60 20.35 16.52
CA LEU A 54 5.27 19.83 17.71
C LEU A 54 6.68 20.40 17.86
N ASP A 55 7.13 20.54 19.10
CA ASP A 55 8.55 20.74 19.39
C ASP A 55 9.35 19.45 19.08
N PHE A 56 10.66 19.56 18.99
CA PHE A 56 11.54 18.44 18.62
C PHE A 56 11.33 17.20 19.50
N TRP A 57 11.26 17.39 20.82
CA TRP A 57 11.07 16.27 21.75
C TRP A 57 9.65 15.69 21.69
N GLY A 58 8.65 16.53 21.49
CA GLY A 58 7.26 16.09 21.27
C GLY A 58 7.15 15.27 19.99
N PHE A 59 7.79 15.71 18.90
CA PHE A 59 7.86 14.97 17.65
C PHE A 59 8.51 13.59 17.82
N ILE A 60 9.69 13.53 18.45
CA ILE A 60 10.40 12.26 18.68
C ILE A 60 9.57 11.29 19.54
N LYS A 61 8.98 11.79 20.64
CA LYS A 61 8.13 10.96 21.51
C LYS A 61 6.91 10.41 20.77
N SER A 62 6.24 11.26 19.99
CA SER A 62 5.06 10.85 19.20
C SER A 62 5.43 9.83 18.13
N LEU A 63 6.57 10.03 17.45
CA LEU A 63 7.08 9.11 16.44
C LEU A 63 7.42 7.74 17.04
N LEU A 64 8.14 7.71 18.16
CA LEU A 64 8.53 6.47 18.84
C LEU A 64 7.32 5.73 19.39
N LEU A 65 6.39 6.44 20.04
CA LEU A 65 5.19 5.83 20.63
C LEU A 65 4.26 5.28 19.53
N GLY A 66 3.96 6.09 18.53
CA GLY A 66 3.13 5.67 17.39
C GLY A 66 3.78 4.55 16.60
N GLY A 67 5.09 4.65 16.36
CA GLY A 67 5.87 3.62 15.70
C GLY A 67 5.92 2.30 16.47
N ALA A 68 6.04 2.35 17.81
CA ALA A 68 6.01 1.16 18.65
C ALA A 68 4.64 0.46 18.61
N ILE A 69 3.55 1.22 18.74
CA ILE A 69 2.17 0.69 18.68
C ILE A 69 1.91 0.07 17.30
N LEU A 70 2.22 0.81 16.22
CA LEU A 70 2.03 0.33 14.87
C LEU A 70 2.93 -0.88 14.55
N GLY A 71 4.18 -0.85 14.98
CA GLY A 71 5.14 -1.94 14.80
C GLY A 71 4.71 -3.22 15.52
N MET A 72 4.18 -3.11 16.73
CA MET A 72 3.63 -4.26 17.46
C MET A 72 2.42 -4.85 16.73
N TYR A 73 1.47 -4.01 16.33
CA TYR A 73 0.28 -4.44 15.61
C TYR A 73 0.61 -5.09 14.26
N THR A 74 1.40 -4.41 13.44
CA THR A 74 1.79 -4.93 12.12
C THR A 74 2.69 -6.15 12.21
N GLY A 75 3.56 -6.20 13.23
CA GLY A 75 4.42 -7.35 13.49
C GLY A 75 3.63 -8.60 13.86
N LEU A 76 2.60 -8.48 14.69
CA LEU A 76 1.71 -9.60 15.02
C LEU A 76 0.93 -10.10 13.79
N LEU A 77 0.36 -9.19 13.00
CA LEU A 77 -0.33 -9.54 11.77
C LEU A 77 0.62 -10.18 10.74
N GLY A 78 1.82 -9.61 10.58
CA GLY A 78 2.86 -10.14 9.71
C GLY A 78 3.31 -11.55 10.12
N TYR A 79 3.47 -11.80 11.42
CA TYR A 79 3.78 -13.13 11.95
C TYR A 79 2.68 -14.15 11.60
N VAL A 80 1.41 -13.79 11.81
CA VAL A 80 0.29 -14.67 11.47
C VAL A 80 0.26 -14.94 9.96
N GLY A 81 0.40 -13.92 9.12
CA GLY A 81 0.45 -14.04 7.67
C GLY A 81 1.61 -14.93 7.20
N ALA A 82 2.82 -14.71 7.74
CA ALA A 82 4.00 -15.51 7.40
C ALA A 82 3.84 -16.97 7.84
N LYS A 83 3.25 -17.22 8.99
CA LYS A 83 3.04 -18.57 9.52
C LYS A 83 1.98 -19.35 8.75
N THR A 84 0.89 -18.68 8.39
CA THR A 84 -0.27 -19.32 7.72
C THR A 84 -0.14 -19.31 6.20
N GLY A 85 0.55 -18.34 5.62
CA GLY A 85 0.59 -18.10 4.17
C GLY A 85 -0.71 -17.54 3.60
N LEU A 86 -1.60 -17.03 4.47
CA LEU A 86 -2.89 -16.49 4.06
C LEU A 86 -2.77 -15.01 3.70
N SER A 87 -3.50 -14.61 2.65
CA SER A 87 -3.73 -13.20 2.33
C SER A 87 -4.56 -12.53 3.43
N MET A 88 -4.57 -11.20 3.46
CA MET A 88 -5.36 -10.44 4.43
C MET A 88 -6.85 -10.73 4.31
N ASP A 89 -7.38 -10.88 3.08
CA ASP A 89 -8.78 -11.22 2.84
C ASP A 89 -9.15 -12.60 3.39
N LEU A 90 -8.27 -13.58 3.21
CA LEU A 90 -8.47 -14.93 3.77
C LEU A 90 -8.39 -14.95 5.29
N LEU A 91 -7.51 -14.14 5.89
CA LEU A 91 -7.45 -13.96 7.34
C LEU A 91 -8.73 -13.29 7.86
N ALA A 92 -9.23 -12.26 7.16
CA ALA A 92 -10.48 -11.60 7.50
C ALA A 92 -11.67 -12.54 7.39
N LYS A 93 -11.75 -13.38 6.34
CA LYS A 93 -12.78 -14.41 6.20
C LYS A 93 -12.76 -15.42 7.36
N ARG A 94 -11.58 -15.81 7.83
CA ARG A 94 -11.43 -16.72 8.97
C ARG A 94 -11.79 -16.07 10.30
N ALA A 95 -11.47 -14.79 10.48
CA ALA A 95 -11.71 -14.07 11.73
C ALA A 95 -13.17 -13.59 11.88
N PHE A 96 -13.77 -13.07 10.81
CA PHE A 96 -15.06 -12.40 10.81
C PHE A 96 -16.16 -13.16 10.05
N GLY A 97 -15.81 -14.30 9.47
CA GLY A 97 -16.70 -15.07 8.59
C GLY A 97 -16.85 -14.41 7.22
N GLU A 98 -17.59 -15.08 6.34
CA GLU A 98 -17.73 -14.67 4.95
C GLU A 98 -18.40 -13.29 4.81
N LYS A 99 -19.49 -13.05 5.55
CA LYS A 99 -20.19 -11.76 5.51
C LYS A 99 -19.41 -10.63 6.18
N GLY A 100 -18.70 -10.91 7.27
CA GLY A 100 -17.89 -9.91 7.99
C GLY A 100 -16.64 -9.48 7.21
N SER A 101 -16.08 -10.34 6.37
CA SER A 101 -14.92 -10.03 5.53
C SER A 101 -15.22 -8.95 4.48
N TYR A 102 -16.46 -8.83 3.99
CA TYR A 102 -16.84 -7.76 3.07
C TYR A 102 -16.64 -6.37 3.66
N LEU A 103 -16.93 -6.21 4.97
CA LEU A 103 -16.71 -4.92 5.64
C LEU A 103 -15.21 -4.59 5.68
N SER A 104 -14.36 -5.56 6.01
CA SER A 104 -12.91 -5.40 6.02
C SER A 104 -12.37 -5.01 4.63
N SER A 105 -12.77 -5.73 3.59
CA SER A 105 -12.37 -5.45 2.20
C SER A 105 -12.86 -4.08 1.73
N ALA A 106 -14.09 -3.68 2.08
CA ALA A 106 -14.62 -2.36 1.77
C ALA A 106 -13.80 -1.25 2.44
N MET A 107 -13.47 -1.38 3.73
CA MET A 107 -12.64 -0.40 4.44
C MET A 107 -11.26 -0.25 3.81
N ILE A 108 -10.62 -1.35 3.42
CA ILE A 108 -9.33 -1.32 2.73
C ILE A 108 -9.47 -0.62 1.38
N SER A 109 -10.50 -0.95 0.59
CA SER A 109 -10.73 -0.35 -0.71
C SER A 109 -10.93 1.17 -0.61
N PHE A 110 -11.74 1.64 0.34
CA PHE A 110 -11.91 3.08 0.58
C PHE A 110 -10.61 3.76 0.99
N THR A 111 -9.81 3.12 1.83
CA THR A 111 -8.50 3.63 2.24
C THR A 111 -7.56 3.75 1.04
N GLN A 112 -7.52 2.74 0.17
CA GLN A 112 -6.69 2.75 -1.04
C GLN A 112 -7.12 3.81 -2.04
N ILE A 113 -8.43 4.02 -2.24
CA ILE A 113 -8.96 5.12 -3.06
C ILE A 113 -8.51 6.47 -2.50
N GLY A 114 -8.56 6.66 -1.17
CA GLY A 114 -8.06 7.86 -0.50
C GLY A 114 -6.57 8.09 -0.76
N TRP A 115 -5.73 7.08 -0.58
CA TRP A 115 -4.29 7.17 -0.84
C TRP A 115 -3.96 7.39 -2.31
N PHE A 116 -4.70 6.79 -3.24
CA PHE A 116 -4.58 7.08 -4.67
C PHE A 116 -4.83 8.56 -4.96
N GLY A 117 -5.91 9.13 -4.41
CA GLY A 117 -6.21 10.56 -4.56
C GLY A 117 -5.10 11.46 -4.00
N VAL A 118 -4.55 11.13 -2.83
CA VAL A 118 -3.38 11.84 -2.25
C VAL A 118 -2.17 11.76 -3.18
N GLY A 119 -1.86 10.57 -3.73
CA GLY A 119 -0.74 10.38 -4.65
C GLY A 119 -0.87 11.24 -5.91
N VAL A 120 -2.05 11.25 -6.52
CA VAL A 120 -2.33 12.10 -7.70
C VAL A 120 -2.21 13.59 -7.36
N ALA A 121 -2.74 14.02 -6.20
CA ALA A 121 -2.67 15.41 -5.76
C ALA A 121 -1.23 15.86 -5.48
N MET A 122 -0.41 15.01 -4.87
CA MET A 122 1.02 15.30 -4.61
C MET A 122 1.84 15.49 -5.89
N PHE A 123 1.41 14.94 -7.00
CA PHE A 123 1.98 15.22 -8.32
C PHE A 123 1.37 16.48 -8.94
N ALA A 124 0.04 16.57 -8.98
CA ALA A 124 -0.67 17.62 -9.71
C ALA A 124 -0.48 19.02 -9.11
N ILE A 125 -0.43 19.14 -7.77
CA ILE A 125 -0.35 20.44 -7.09
C ILE A 125 1.00 21.14 -7.38
N PRO A 126 2.17 20.51 -7.15
CA PRO A 126 3.45 21.15 -7.46
C PRO A 126 3.62 21.46 -8.96
N VAL A 127 3.24 20.51 -9.82
CA VAL A 127 3.36 20.69 -11.28
C VAL A 127 2.50 21.84 -11.76
N SER A 128 1.26 21.98 -11.29
CA SER A 128 0.41 23.10 -11.66
C SER A 128 0.93 24.44 -11.13
N GLY A 129 1.46 24.46 -9.91
CA GLY A 129 1.99 25.68 -9.28
C GLY A 129 3.24 26.18 -9.94
N GLU A 130 4.24 25.32 -10.11
CA GLU A 130 5.58 25.71 -10.58
C GLU A 130 5.68 25.82 -12.12
N LEU A 131 4.99 24.95 -12.86
CA LEU A 131 5.14 24.85 -14.32
C LEU A 131 3.99 25.51 -15.09
N LEU A 132 2.78 25.58 -14.52
CA LEU A 132 1.57 26.03 -15.22
C LEU A 132 0.94 27.30 -14.62
N GLY A 133 1.70 28.07 -13.85
CA GLY A 133 1.30 29.35 -13.29
C GLY A 133 0.16 29.28 -12.26
N GLY A 134 -0.06 28.13 -11.60
CA GLY A 134 -1.02 27.99 -10.51
C GLY A 134 -2.50 28.00 -10.91
N SER A 135 -2.81 27.82 -12.19
CA SER A 135 -4.19 27.79 -12.67
C SER A 135 -4.97 26.58 -12.11
N LYS A 136 -6.12 26.85 -11.49
CA LYS A 136 -7.02 25.78 -10.99
C LYS A 136 -7.47 24.83 -12.11
N ALA A 137 -7.69 25.35 -13.32
CA ALA A 137 -8.09 24.53 -14.47
C ALA A 137 -6.96 23.58 -14.87
N ALA A 138 -5.70 24.05 -14.90
CA ALA A 138 -4.54 23.22 -15.17
C ALA A 138 -4.34 22.15 -14.09
N MET A 139 -4.54 22.48 -12.82
CA MET A 139 -4.47 21.51 -11.73
C MET A 139 -5.48 20.37 -11.90
N TRP A 140 -6.74 20.71 -12.18
CA TRP A 140 -7.79 19.70 -12.41
C TRP A 140 -7.53 18.85 -13.65
N ALA A 141 -7.04 19.47 -14.74
CA ALA A 141 -6.64 18.73 -15.94
C ALA A 141 -5.51 17.73 -15.62
N LEU A 142 -4.50 18.14 -14.86
CA LEU A 142 -3.43 17.23 -14.41
C LEU A 142 -3.94 16.10 -13.54
N VAL A 143 -4.86 16.38 -12.61
CA VAL A 143 -5.49 15.34 -11.76
C VAL A 143 -6.20 14.29 -12.61
N LEU A 144 -6.99 14.73 -13.60
CA LEU A 144 -7.72 13.81 -14.48
C LEU A 144 -6.78 13.01 -15.38
N VAL A 145 -5.78 13.66 -15.99
CA VAL A 145 -4.82 13.00 -16.87
C VAL A 145 -3.93 12.04 -16.09
N ALA A 146 -3.30 12.49 -15.02
CA ALA A 146 -2.41 11.64 -14.21
C ALA A 146 -3.19 10.50 -13.56
N GLY A 147 -4.34 10.78 -12.95
CA GLY A 147 -5.20 9.76 -12.36
C GLY A 147 -5.69 8.75 -13.40
N GLY A 148 -6.09 9.20 -14.58
CA GLY A 148 -6.49 8.35 -15.70
C GLY A 148 -5.34 7.46 -16.20
N CYS A 149 -4.15 8.03 -16.39
CA CYS A 149 -2.96 7.28 -16.81
C CYS A 149 -2.54 6.24 -15.76
N MET A 150 -2.53 6.60 -14.48
CA MET A 150 -2.22 5.67 -13.39
C MET A 150 -3.24 4.53 -13.30
N THR A 151 -4.53 4.84 -13.44
CA THR A 151 -5.58 3.82 -13.47
C THR A 151 -5.45 2.91 -14.68
N ALA A 152 -5.20 3.47 -15.86
CA ALA A 152 -4.98 2.68 -17.07
C ALA A 152 -3.76 1.76 -16.94
N SER A 153 -2.63 2.27 -16.41
CA SER A 153 -1.41 1.46 -16.21
C SER A 153 -1.57 0.35 -15.17
N ALA A 154 -2.52 0.48 -14.25
CA ALA A 154 -2.83 -0.58 -13.28
C ALA A 154 -3.75 -1.66 -13.87
N TYR A 155 -4.47 -1.35 -14.96
CA TYR A 155 -5.37 -2.30 -15.62
C TYR A 155 -4.66 -3.13 -16.70
N PHE A 156 -3.66 -2.55 -17.39
CA PHE A 156 -2.88 -3.19 -18.44
C PHE A 156 -1.50 -3.65 -17.96
#